data_677e4761a47dc0f8524d46c29cd83c6f
#
_entry.id   677e4761a47dc0f8524d46c29cd83c6f
#
_cell.length_a   1.000
_cell.length_b   1.000
_cell.length_c   1.000
_cell.angle_alpha   90.00
_cell.angle_beta   90.00
_cell.angle_gamma   90.00
#
_symmetry.space_group_name_H-M   'P 1'
#
loop_
_entity.id
_entity.type
_entity.pdbx_description
1 polymer ?
#
loop_
_entity_poly.entity_id
_entity_poly.type
_entity_poly.pdbx_seq_one_letter_code
_entity_poly.pdbx_strand_id
1 'polypeptide(L)'
;MAFEGLASKLQSVFKKLSGRGKLSEKEVKEAMREVKLALLEADVSFTVVKKFINSVTERAVGAEVLESLTPAQQVIKIVNDELVKLMGGSNAKLEFGSKNPSVILLAGLQGAGKTTMAGKLGAYCQKHFGKSPLLVACDVYRPAAIKQLQVVGEKLSLPVFEKGTQDPVITAQEAIEYAKRNMRDMVIVDTAGRLHIDSDMMAEIEKVRDAVNPAEILLVIDAMTGQDAVNAAKAFNDALELTGVIITKLDGDTRGGAALSVREVTGKPIKFCGNGEKLTDIEPFYPDRMASRILGMGDVMTLIEKAQESFDAKKAEELAKKIKTNEFTLEDFMQQMEQMQNMDMGSMLSMVPGMDAGKLGNVQIDEKQIKKTLAIIKSMTPKERAKPELLNASRRRRIAAGSGNSVQEVNRLLNQFESSRKLMKQLSSGKFGKKGKMRFPFGF
;
A
#
# COMPACT_ATOMS: atom_id res chain seq x y z
N MET A 1 2.59 -11.67 1.48
CA MET A 1 2.92 -10.27 1.84
C MET A 1 4.23 -9.87 1.20
N ALA A 2 4.40 -8.56 0.90
CA ALA A 2 5.66 -8.06 0.35
C ALA A 2 6.83 -8.44 1.27
N PHE A 3 7.92 -8.93 0.67
CA PHE A 3 9.18 -9.30 1.34
C PHE A 3 9.11 -10.41 2.40
N GLU A 4 8.02 -11.16 2.52
CA GLU A 4 7.82 -12.14 3.60
C GLU A 4 8.93 -13.21 3.64
N GLY A 5 9.35 -13.70 2.48
CA GLY A 5 10.43 -14.68 2.36
C GLY A 5 11.78 -14.15 2.84
N LEU A 6 12.12 -12.92 2.45
CA LEU A 6 13.36 -12.26 2.88
C LEU A 6 13.30 -11.90 4.36
N ALA A 7 12.17 -11.32 4.81
CA ALA A 7 11.98 -10.91 6.20
C ALA A 7 12.13 -12.06 7.18
N SER A 8 11.52 -13.23 6.90
CA SER A 8 11.61 -14.41 7.77
C SER A 8 13.04 -14.93 7.92
N LYS A 9 13.83 -14.90 6.84
CA LYS A 9 15.25 -15.30 6.87
C LYS A 9 16.09 -14.34 7.69
N LEU A 10 15.94 -13.02 7.44
CA LEU A 10 16.67 -11.99 8.17
C LEU A 10 16.33 -12.01 9.66
N GLN A 11 15.06 -12.14 10.02
CA GLN A 11 14.63 -12.30 11.42
C GLN A 11 15.29 -13.49 12.10
N SER A 12 15.39 -14.63 11.40
CA SER A 12 16.05 -15.81 11.96
C SER A 12 17.53 -15.57 12.28
N VAL A 13 18.24 -14.87 11.40
CA VAL A 13 19.64 -14.47 11.59
C VAL A 13 19.78 -13.52 12.79
N PHE A 14 18.95 -12.48 12.84
CA PHE A 14 19.00 -11.48 13.93
C PHE A 14 18.56 -12.03 15.27
N LYS A 15 17.63 -12.99 15.29
CA LYS A 15 17.25 -13.70 16.53
C LYS A 15 18.41 -14.50 17.12
N LYS A 16 19.23 -15.14 16.26
CA LYS A 16 20.46 -15.84 16.69
C LYS A 16 21.48 -14.87 17.30
N LEU A 17 21.63 -13.67 16.69
CA LEU A 17 22.52 -12.62 17.22
C LEU A 17 22.01 -12.05 18.55
N SER A 18 20.72 -11.75 18.65
CA SER A 18 20.11 -11.12 19.84
C SER A 18 20.16 -12.01 21.08
N GLY A 19 20.29 -13.33 20.93
CA GLY A 19 20.45 -14.27 22.05
C GLY A 19 21.84 -14.24 22.69
N ARG A 20 22.79 -13.45 22.16
CA ARG A 20 24.18 -13.36 22.63
C ARG A 20 24.46 -12.03 23.32
N GLY A 21 24.99 -12.05 24.53
CA GLY A 21 25.26 -10.84 25.31
C GLY A 21 26.46 -10.03 24.79
N LYS A 22 27.46 -10.70 24.18
CA LYS A 22 28.60 -10.08 23.48
C LYS A 22 28.72 -10.67 22.08
N LEU A 23 29.21 -9.90 21.15
CA LEU A 23 29.49 -10.36 19.79
C LEU A 23 30.98 -10.24 19.50
N SER A 24 31.54 -11.28 18.89
CA SER A 24 32.88 -11.28 18.32
C SER A 24 32.81 -10.91 16.84
N GLU A 25 33.90 -10.42 16.27
CA GLU A 25 34.04 -10.14 14.86
C GLU A 25 33.69 -11.36 13.97
N LYS A 26 34.08 -12.56 14.43
CA LYS A 26 33.77 -13.82 13.74
C LYS A 26 32.26 -14.05 13.64
N GLU A 27 31.53 -13.85 14.72
CA GLU A 27 30.07 -14.04 14.76
C GLU A 27 29.33 -13.02 13.91
N VAL A 28 29.79 -11.77 13.88
CA VAL A 28 29.25 -10.74 12.96
C VAL A 28 29.49 -11.15 11.52
N LYS A 29 30.69 -11.61 11.16
CA LYS A 29 30.99 -12.07 9.79
C LYS A 29 30.17 -13.31 9.39
N GLU A 30 29.94 -14.25 10.29
CA GLU A 30 29.07 -15.40 10.07
C GLU A 30 27.60 -14.96 9.81
N ALA A 31 27.08 -14.07 10.65
CA ALA A 31 25.74 -13.52 10.44
C ALA A 31 25.62 -12.77 9.10
N MET A 32 26.61 -11.96 8.75
CA MET A 32 26.62 -11.25 7.45
C MET A 32 26.71 -12.22 6.27
N ARG A 33 27.31 -13.39 6.43
CA ARG A 33 27.28 -14.44 5.43
C ARG A 33 25.88 -15.02 5.24
N GLU A 34 25.13 -15.26 6.34
CA GLU A 34 23.73 -15.70 6.25
C GLU A 34 22.85 -14.61 5.62
N VAL A 35 23.04 -13.32 5.99
CA VAL A 35 22.35 -12.17 5.35
C VAL A 35 22.64 -12.11 3.87
N LYS A 36 23.92 -12.30 3.46
CA LYS A 36 24.31 -12.37 2.04
C LYS A 36 23.53 -13.42 1.28
N LEU A 37 23.44 -14.63 1.84
CA LEU A 37 22.71 -15.74 1.21
C LEU A 37 21.21 -15.40 1.11
N ALA A 38 20.61 -14.85 2.18
CA ALA A 38 19.19 -14.45 2.16
C ALA A 38 18.90 -13.41 1.07
N LEU A 39 19.78 -12.42 0.87
CA LEU A 39 19.62 -11.41 -0.17
C LEU A 39 19.78 -12.01 -1.59
N LEU A 40 20.73 -12.93 -1.79
CA LEU A 40 20.91 -13.61 -3.08
C LEU A 40 19.72 -14.51 -3.41
N GLU A 41 19.18 -15.25 -2.44
CA GLU A 41 17.97 -16.06 -2.59
C GLU A 41 16.72 -15.20 -2.81
N ALA A 42 16.75 -13.96 -2.34
CA ALA A 42 15.73 -12.94 -2.63
C ALA A 42 15.90 -12.29 -4.01
N ASP A 43 16.79 -12.81 -4.84
CA ASP A 43 17.04 -12.33 -6.20
C ASP A 43 17.59 -10.90 -6.27
N VAL A 44 18.31 -10.46 -5.23
CA VAL A 44 19.05 -9.19 -5.26
C VAL A 44 20.31 -9.33 -6.09
N SER A 45 20.61 -8.33 -6.92
CA SER A 45 21.82 -8.33 -7.77
C SER A 45 23.09 -8.58 -6.97
N PHE A 46 23.95 -9.48 -7.43
CA PHE A 46 25.20 -9.85 -6.76
C PHE A 46 26.09 -8.63 -6.45
N THR A 47 26.18 -7.69 -7.38
CA THR A 47 26.96 -6.46 -7.19
C THR A 47 26.44 -5.62 -6.04
N VAL A 48 25.10 -5.49 -5.95
CA VAL A 48 24.40 -4.77 -4.87
C VAL A 48 24.64 -5.47 -3.52
N VAL A 49 24.45 -6.80 -3.49
CA VAL A 49 24.68 -7.60 -2.28
C VAL A 49 26.13 -7.47 -1.79
N LYS A 50 27.11 -7.52 -2.69
CA LYS A 50 28.53 -7.40 -2.32
C LYS A 50 28.83 -6.04 -1.68
N LYS A 51 28.37 -4.94 -2.29
CA LYS A 51 28.54 -3.57 -1.75
C LYS A 51 27.88 -3.46 -0.38
N PHE A 52 26.64 -3.89 -0.27
CA PHE A 52 25.85 -3.85 0.96
C PHE A 52 26.54 -4.60 2.10
N ILE A 53 26.91 -5.88 1.88
CA ILE A 53 27.55 -6.70 2.91
C ILE A 53 28.89 -6.13 3.35
N ASN A 54 29.69 -5.59 2.42
CA ASN A 54 30.96 -4.97 2.77
C ASN A 54 30.72 -3.73 3.67
N SER A 55 29.82 -2.83 3.29
CA SER A 55 29.50 -1.62 4.07
C SER A 55 28.97 -1.97 5.47
N VAL A 56 28.04 -2.92 5.56
CA VAL A 56 27.50 -3.38 6.86
C VAL A 56 28.59 -4.03 7.70
N THR A 57 29.41 -4.91 7.13
CA THR A 57 30.44 -5.64 7.86
C THR A 57 31.48 -4.68 8.44
N GLU A 58 31.98 -3.73 7.62
CA GLU A 58 32.94 -2.71 8.04
C GLU A 58 32.45 -1.92 9.26
N ARG A 59 31.19 -1.47 9.22
CA ARG A 59 30.57 -0.74 10.34
C ARG A 59 30.28 -1.61 11.56
N ALA A 60 29.87 -2.85 11.33
CA ALA A 60 29.43 -3.76 12.41
C ALA A 60 30.58 -4.40 13.19
N VAL A 61 31.80 -4.50 12.63
CA VAL A 61 32.99 -5.02 13.34
C VAL A 61 33.79 -3.92 14.06
N GLY A 62 33.34 -2.67 14.04
CA GLY A 62 33.98 -1.59 14.78
C GLY A 62 33.92 -1.84 16.30
N ALA A 63 34.96 -1.41 17.01
CA ALA A 63 35.08 -1.59 18.46
C ALA A 63 33.86 -1.02 19.23
N GLU A 64 33.35 0.12 18.80
CA GLU A 64 32.16 0.77 19.40
C GLU A 64 30.90 -0.15 19.38
N VAL A 65 30.76 -0.99 18.36
CA VAL A 65 29.64 -1.92 18.24
C VAL A 65 29.89 -3.17 19.10
N LEU A 66 31.09 -3.76 19.00
CA LEU A 66 31.43 -5.00 19.70
C LEU A 66 31.49 -4.82 21.22
N GLU A 67 31.90 -3.66 21.70
CA GLU A 67 31.99 -3.31 23.11
C GLU A 67 30.70 -2.73 23.70
N SER A 68 29.69 -2.49 22.86
CA SER A 68 28.38 -1.99 23.27
C SER A 68 27.65 -2.95 24.22
N LEU A 69 26.82 -2.40 25.11
CA LEU A 69 25.90 -3.18 25.93
C LEU A 69 24.81 -3.94 25.14
N THR A 70 24.55 -3.50 23.90
CA THR A 70 23.54 -4.09 23.01
C THR A 70 24.08 -4.28 21.58
N PRO A 71 25.16 -5.07 21.40
CA PRO A 71 25.84 -5.15 20.10
C PRO A 71 24.94 -5.70 18.99
N ALA A 72 24.08 -6.67 19.28
CA ALA A 72 23.13 -7.21 18.29
C ALA A 72 22.14 -6.15 17.78
N GLN A 73 21.63 -5.29 18.66
CA GLN A 73 20.74 -4.19 18.26
C GLN A 73 21.47 -3.15 17.41
N GLN A 74 22.74 -2.88 17.73
CA GLN A 74 23.59 -2.00 16.91
C GLN A 74 23.77 -2.56 15.49
N VAL A 75 24.07 -3.86 15.36
CA VAL A 75 24.19 -4.53 14.05
C VAL A 75 22.88 -4.44 13.27
N ILE A 76 21.73 -4.71 13.89
CA ILE A 76 20.41 -4.60 13.25
C ILE A 76 20.15 -3.17 12.78
N LYS A 77 20.49 -2.17 13.60
CA LYS A 77 20.38 -0.76 13.22
C LYS A 77 21.26 -0.43 12.01
N ILE A 78 22.50 -0.88 11.98
CA ILE A 78 23.41 -0.68 10.84
C ILE A 78 22.83 -1.30 9.57
N VAL A 79 22.29 -2.52 9.66
CA VAL A 79 21.62 -3.18 8.52
C VAL A 79 20.42 -2.37 8.04
N ASN A 80 19.58 -1.88 8.97
CA ASN A 80 18.45 -1.01 8.63
C ASN A 80 18.90 0.26 7.90
N ASP A 81 19.87 0.97 8.45
CA ASP A 81 20.38 2.22 7.86
C ASP A 81 20.94 2.01 6.46
N GLU A 82 21.67 0.90 6.24
CA GLU A 82 22.22 0.57 4.92
C GLU A 82 21.12 0.12 3.95
N LEU A 83 20.06 -0.57 4.40
CA LEU A 83 18.89 -0.87 3.57
C LEU A 83 18.16 0.41 3.14
N VAL A 84 17.94 1.33 4.08
CA VAL A 84 17.32 2.64 3.79
C VAL A 84 18.15 3.39 2.76
N LYS A 85 19.48 3.46 2.95
CA LYS A 85 20.40 4.11 2.02
C LYS A 85 20.37 3.47 0.64
N LEU A 86 20.38 2.13 0.57
CA LEU A 86 20.31 1.38 -0.69
C LEU A 86 19.04 1.70 -1.48
N MET A 87 17.90 1.86 -0.79
CA MET A 87 16.60 2.18 -1.41
C MET A 87 16.38 3.69 -1.64
N GLY A 88 17.29 4.56 -1.19
CA GLY A 88 17.20 5.98 -1.53
C GLY A 88 17.27 6.97 -0.39
N GLY A 89 17.33 6.53 0.84
CA GLY A 89 17.41 7.39 2.01
C GLY A 89 16.07 8.00 2.40
N SER A 90 15.41 8.69 1.49
CA SER A 90 14.13 9.37 1.72
C SER A 90 13.17 9.21 0.55
N ASN A 91 11.90 9.51 0.78
CA ASN A 91 10.88 9.50 -0.27
C ASN A 91 11.19 10.57 -1.34
N ALA A 92 11.11 10.18 -2.60
CA ALA A 92 11.24 11.08 -3.74
C ALA A 92 9.85 11.51 -4.25
N LYS A 93 9.59 12.79 -4.23
CA LYS A 93 8.31 13.37 -4.65
C LYS A 93 8.18 13.44 -6.18
N LEU A 94 6.94 13.54 -6.67
CA LEU A 94 6.67 13.88 -8.06
C LEU A 94 7.01 15.35 -8.33
N GLU A 95 7.58 15.60 -9.49
CA GLU A 95 7.85 16.94 -10.00
C GLU A 95 6.86 17.23 -11.14
N PHE A 96 6.14 18.34 -11.01
CA PHE A 96 5.13 18.72 -12.01
C PHE A 96 5.69 19.69 -13.06
N GLY A 97 6.92 20.14 -12.92
CA GLY A 97 7.53 21.14 -13.83
C GLY A 97 6.81 22.48 -13.81
N SER A 98 7.22 23.37 -14.71
CA SER A 98 6.64 24.72 -14.85
C SER A 98 5.60 24.83 -15.98
N LYS A 99 5.48 23.81 -16.84
CA LYS A 99 4.55 23.81 -17.96
C LYS A 99 3.15 23.38 -17.53
N ASN A 100 2.15 23.95 -18.17
CA ASN A 100 0.75 23.57 -18.01
C ASN A 100 0.15 23.14 -19.36
N PRO A 101 -0.33 21.89 -19.51
CA PRO A 101 -0.36 20.84 -18.49
C PRO A 101 1.03 20.26 -18.18
N SER A 102 1.20 19.76 -16.95
CA SER A 102 2.34 18.91 -16.59
C SER A 102 2.17 17.54 -17.21
N VAL A 103 3.19 17.02 -17.88
CA VAL A 103 3.14 15.72 -18.57
C VAL A 103 3.96 14.69 -17.82
N ILE A 104 3.37 13.53 -17.54
CA ILE A 104 4.04 12.34 -17.01
C ILE A 104 3.98 11.26 -18.08
N LEU A 105 5.14 10.73 -18.46
CA LEU A 105 5.27 9.61 -19.39
C LEU A 105 5.51 8.32 -18.62
N LEU A 106 4.67 7.32 -18.83
CA LEU A 106 4.85 5.98 -18.27
C LEU A 106 5.50 5.07 -19.31
N ALA A 107 6.66 4.51 -18.98
CA ALA A 107 7.39 3.54 -19.80
C ALA A 107 7.47 2.19 -19.09
N GLY A 108 7.78 1.11 -19.82
CA GLY A 108 8.00 -0.23 -19.26
C GLY A 108 7.52 -1.36 -20.14
N LEU A 109 7.88 -2.59 -19.77
CA LEU A 109 7.52 -3.79 -20.53
C LEU A 109 6.02 -4.10 -20.47
N GLN A 110 5.56 -4.98 -21.35
CA GLN A 110 4.21 -5.51 -21.34
C GLN A 110 3.95 -6.28 -20.04
N GLY A 111 2.77 -6.11 -19.46
CA GLY A 111 2.41 -6.78 -18.21
C GLY A 111 2.94 -6.13 -16.92
N ALA A 112 3.82 -5.11 -17.02
CA ALA A 112 4.32 -4.37 -15.87
C ALA A 112 3.25 -3.55 -15.12
N GLY A 113 2.05 -3.38 -15.70
CA GLY A 113 0.94 -2.68 -15.05
C GLY A 113 0.83 -1.19 -15.37
N LYS A 114 1.44 -0.70 -16.45
CA LYS A 114 1.42 0.72 -16.87
C LYS A 114 0.01 1.31 -16.92
N THR A 115 -0.89 0.69 -17.67
CA THR A 115 -2.28 1.14 -17.87
C THR A 115 -3.04 1.27 -16.55
N THR A 116 -2.91 0.29 -15.67
CA THR A 116 -3.53 0.35 -14.33
C THR A 116 -2.88 1.44 -13.49
N MET A 117 -1.57 1.57 -13.58
CA MET A 117 -0.80 2.56 -12.82
C MET A 117 -1.07 3.99 -13.31
N ALA A 118 -1.34 4.20 -14.59
CA ALA A 118 -1.77 5.49 -15.13
C ALA A 118 -3.03 6.00 -14.42
N GLY A 119 -4.03 5.13 -14.27
CA GLY A 119 -5.25 5.47 -13.52
C GLY A 119 -5.00 5.68 -12.04
N LYS A 120 -4.28 4.75 -11.37
CA LYS A 120 -3.95 4.86 -9.96
C LYS A 120 -3.20 6.16 -9.64
N LEU A 121 -2.17 6.48 -10.44
CA LEU A 121 -1.38 7.70 -10.29
C LEU A 121 -2.23 8.96 -10.53
N GLY A 122 -3.11 8.94 -11.55
CA GLY A 122 -4.03 10.03 -11.82
C GLY A 122 -4.96 10.29 -10.63
N ALA A 123 -5.61 9.25 -10.10
CA ALA A 123 -6.48 9.38 -8.94
C ALA A 123 -5.70 9.84 -7.68
N TYR A 124 -4.48 9.33 -7.49
CA TYR A 124 -3.60 9.78 -6.42
C TYR A 124 -3.28 11.27 -6.53
N CYS A 125 -2.91 11.73 -7.72
CA CYS A 125 -2.59 13.14 -7.96
C CYS A 125 -3.82 14.05 -7.80
N GLN A 126 -4.99 13.58 -8.20
CA GLN A 126 -6.25 14.30 -7.98
C GLN A 126 -6.53 14.46 -6.48
N LYS A 127 -6.41 13.38 -5.71
CA LYS A 127 -6.71 13.36 -4.27
C LYS A 127 -5.71 14.18 -3.44
N HIS A 128 -4.41 14.03 -3.71
CA HIS A 128 -3.35 14.54 -2.83
C HIS A 128 -2.75 15.87 -3.30
N PHE A 129 -2.83 16.18 -4.58
CA PHE A 129 -2.26 17.40 -5.15
C PHE A 129 -3.31 18.32 -5.81
N GLY A 130 -4.60 17.94 -5.77
CA GLY A 130 -5.69 18.72 -6.35
C GLY A 130 -5.58 18.88 -7.88
N LYS A 131 -4.86 17.94 -8.55
CA LYS A 131 -4.67 17.97 -10.00
C LYS A 131 -5.92 17.52 -10.76
N SER A 132 -6.03 17.95 -12.02
CA SER A 132 -7.08 17.56 -12.95
C SER A 132 -6.50 16.72 -14.09
N PRO A 133 -6.21 15.42 -13.87
CA PRO A 133 -5.48 14.61 -14.83
C PRO A 133 -6.34 14.23 -16.04
N LEU A 134 -5.66 14.10 -17.19
CA LEU A 134 -6.11 13.47 -18.41
C LEU A 134 -5.24 12.23 -18.66
N LEU A 135 -5.85 11.06 -18.85
CA LEU A 135 -5.15 9.85 -19.26
C LEU A 135 -5.09 9.79 -20.78
N VAL A 136 -3.96 9.35 -21.35
CA VAL A 136 -3.76 9.29 -22.79
C VAL A 136 -3.35 7.89 -23.21
N ALA A 137 -4.12 7.29 -24.13
CA ALA A 137 -3.89 5.96 -24.65
C ALA A 137 -2.90 5.99 -25.83
N CYS A 138 -1.63 5.72 -25.58
CA CYS A 138 -0.60 5.59 -26.60
C CYS A 138 -0.15 4.12 -26.84
N ASP A 139 -0.81 3.12 -26.21
CA ASP A 139 -0.68 1.70 -26.59
C ASP A 139 -1.67 1.40 -27.73
N VAL A 140 -1.36 1.90 -28.91
CA VAL A 140 -2.25 1.84 -30.10
C VAL A 140 -2.22 0.48 -30.80
N TYR A 141 -1.23 -0.35 -30.50
CA TYR A 141 -1.07 -1.67 -31.14
C TYR A 141 -1.99 -2.73 -30.55
N ARG A 142 -2.55 -2.46 -29.36
CA ARG A 142 -3.43 -3.38 -28.66
C ARG A 142 -4.78 -2.71 -28.37
N PRO A 143 -5.82 -2.95 -29.20
CA PRO A 143 -7.15 -2.36 -28.97
C PRO A 143 -7.70 -2.65 -27.56
N ALA A 144 -7.36 -3.79 -26.98
CA ALA A 144 -7.73 -4.12 -25.61
C ALA A 144 -7.08 -3.20 -24.57
N ALA A 145 -5.89 -2.65 -24.83
CA ALA A 145 -5.21 -1.74 -23.90
C ALA A 145 -5.91 -0.37 -23.86
N ILE A 146 -6.33 0.16 -25.00
CA ILE A 146 -7.13 1.40 -25.08
C ILE A 146 -8.43 1.23 -24.28
N LYS A 147 -9.16 0.12 -24.53
CA LYS A 147 -10.38 -0.18 -23.78
C LYS A 147 -10.13 -0.36 -22.28
N GLN A 148 -9.01 -0.99 -21.92
CA GLN A 148 -8.61 -1.14 -20.53
C GLN A 148 -8.41 0.22 -19.86
N LEU A 149 -7.71 1.15 -20.50
CA LEU A 149 -7.50 2.50 -19.96
C LEU A 149 -8.82 3.26 -19.82
N GLN A 150 -9.74 3.13 -20.81
CA GLN A 150 -11.08 3.70 -20.72
C GLN A 150 -11.87 3.18 -19.51
N VAL A 151 -11.87 1.85 -19.28
CA VAL A 151 -12.54 1.24 -18.12
C VAL A 151 -11.91 1.70 -16.81
N VAL A 152 -10.59 1.83 -16.75
CA VAL A 152 -9.89 2.35 -15.56
C VAL A 152 -10.26 3.82 -15.32
N GLY A 153 -10.26 4.64 -16.38
CA GLY A 153 -10.65 6.04 -16.31
C GLY A 153 -12.10 6.22 -15.85
N GLU A 154 -13.04 5.45 -16.41
CA GLU A 154 -14.45 5.47 -16.01
C GLU A 154 -14.63 5.14 -14.52
N LYS A 155 -14.02 4.06 -14.04
CA LYS A 155 -14.08 3.67 -12.61
C LYS A 155 -13.53 4.74 -11.66
N LEU A 156 -12.57 5.54 -12.11
CA LEU A 156 -11.92 6.59 -11.33
C LEU A 156 -12.47 7.99 -11.62
N SER A 157 -13.45 8.10 -12.51
CA SER A 157 -13.99 9.39 -13.02
C SER A 157 -12.89 10.29 -13.61
N LEU A 158 -11.92 9.69 -14.28
CA LEU A 158 -10.83 10.36 -14.98
C LEU A 158 -11.10 10.33 -16.50
N PRO A 159 -11.02 11.47 -17.20
CA PRO A 159 -11.15 11.49 -18.65
C PRO A 159 -9.99 10.77 -19.32
N VAL A 160 -10.30 10.09 -20.42
CA VAL A 160 -9.33 9.38 -21.27
C VAL A 160 -9.37 9.96 -22.66
N PHE A 161 -8.20 10.33 -23.18
CA PHE A 161 -8.02 10.74 -24.56
C PHE A 161 -7.46 9.58 -25.38
N GLU A 162 -8.11 9.26 -26.48
CA GLU A 162 -7.70 8.19 -27.40
C GLU A 162 -8.05 8.57 -28.85
N LYS A 163 -7.35 7.98 -29.80
CA LYS A 163 -7.53 8.18 -31.25
C LYS A 163 -7.41 6.84 -32.01
N GLY A 164 -7.80 5.75 -31.37
CA GLY A 164 -7.72 4.42 -31.95
C GLY A 164 -6.28 4.04 -32.31
N THR A 165 -6.04 3.70 -33.57
CA THR A 165 -4.74 3.25 -34.10
C THR A 165 -3.86 4.37 -34.67
N GLN A 166 -4.20 5.65 -34.39
CA GLN A 166 -3.38 6.79 -34.80
C GLN A 166 -1.96 6.69 -34.19
N ASP A 167 -0.98 7.26 -34.90
CA ASP A 167 0.40 7.35 -34.41
C ASP A 167 0.47 7.87 -32.97
N PRO A 168 1.18 7.18 -32.05
CA PRO A 168 1.23 7.55 -30.65
C PRO A 168 1.85 8.92 -30.39
N VAL A 169 2.77 9.39 -31.26
CA VAL A 169 3.39 10.71 -31.14
C VAL A 169 2.35 11.79 -31.41
N ILE A 170 1.59 11.65 -32.50
CA ILE A 170 0.53 12.58 -32.86
C ILE A 170 -0.56 12.56 -31.80
N THR A 171 -0.97 11.38 -31.34
CA THR A 171 -1.98 11.22 -30.29
C THR A 171 -1.57 11.93 -29.00
N ALA A 172 -0.32 11.80 -28.59
CA ALA A 172 0.19 12.46 -27.39
C ALA A 172 0.23 14.00 -27.52
N GLN A 173 0.61 14.53 -28.69
CA GLN A 173 0.59 15.97 -28.97
C GLN A 173 -0.84 16.54 -28.96
N GLU A 174 -1.77 15.88 -29.65
CA GLU A 174 -3.18 16.28 -29.65
C GLU A 174 -3.81 16.22 -28.25
N ALA A 175 -3.40 15.25 -27.43
CA ALA A 175 -3.86 15.14 -26.06
C ALA A 175 -3.43 16.34 -25.19
N ILE A 176 -2.23 16.88 -25.40
CA ILE A 176 -1.77 18.10 -24.70
C ILE A 176 -2.63 19.29 -25.09
N GLU A 177 -2.92 19.45 -26.39
CA GLU A 177 -3.80 20.54 -26.86
C GLU A 177 -5.25 20.36 -26.35
N TYR A 178 -5.74 19.14 -26.32
CA TYR A 178 -7.03 18.82 -25.73
C TYR A 178 -7.06 19.14 -24.22
N ALA A 179 -6.00 18.82 -23.50
CA ALA A 179 -5.87 19.12 -22.07
C ALA A 179 -5.95 20.62 -21.80
N LYS A 180 -5.20 21.44 -22.57
CA LYS A 180 -5.25 22.89 -22.47
C LYS A 180 -6.65 23.46 -22.68
N ARG A 181 -7.36 23.01 -23.75
CA ARG A 181 -8.72 23.47 -24.08
C ARG A 181 -9.75 23.08 -23.03
N ASN A 182 -9.55 21.94 -22.34
CA ASN A 182 -10.46 21.41 -21.33
C ASN A 182 -9.99 21.66 -19.88
N MET A 183 -9.08 22.63 -19.68
CA MET A 183 -8.58 23.04 -18.37
C MET A 183 -8.03 21.86 -17.54
N ARG A 184 -7.36 20.90 -18.21
CA ARG A 184 -6.64 19.84 -17.54
C ARG A 184 -5.21 20.29 -17.34
N ASP A 185 -4.77 20.25 -16.07
CA ASP A 185 -3.44 20.74 -15.67
C ASP A 185 -2.38 19.63 -15.62
N MET A 186 -2.80 18.38 -15.88
CA MET A 186 -1.94 17.21 -15.86
C MET A 186 -2.32 16.22 -16.95
N VAL A 187 -1.31 15.63 -17.60
CA VAL A 187 -1.46 14.60 -18.63
C VAL A 187 -0.62 13.39 -18.24
N ILE A 188 -1.21 12.20 -18.25
CA ILE A 188 -0.49 10.93 -18.02
C ILE A 188 -0.56 10.12 -19.30
N VAL A 189 0.61 9.89 -19.92
CA VAL A 189 0.73 9.16 -21.18
C VAL A 189 1.04 7.69 -20.88
N ASP A 190 0.10 6.79 -21.20
CA ASP A 190 0.28 5.34 -21.13
C ASP A 190 0.83 4.82 -22.47
N THR A 191 2.13 4.49 -22.49
CA THR A 191 2.80 4.03 -23.72
C THR A 191 2.65 2.54 -23.94
N ALA A 192 2.87 2.12 -25.19
CA ALA A 192 2.97 0.71 -25.52
C ALA A 192 4.07 0.02 -24.73
N GLY A 193 3.91 -1.28 -24.48
CA GLY A 193 4.93 -2.15 -23.94
C GLY A 193 5.01 -3.41 -24.78
N ARG A 194 6.23 -3.89 -25.05
CA ARG A 194 6.46 -5.20 -25.65
C ARG A 194 6.97 -6.18 -24.62
N LEU A 195 6.98 -7.46 -24.95
CA LEU A 195 7.45 -8.53 -24.06
C LEU A 195 8.95 -8.41 -23.77
N HIS A 196 9.70 -7.89 -24.74
CA HIS A 196 11.14 -7.69 -24.66
C HIS A 196 11.49 -6.28 -25.11
N ILE A 197 12.64 -5.81 -24.68
CA ILE A 197 13.19 -4.53 -25.13
C ILE A 197 13.70 -4.73 -26.56
N ASP A 198 13.20 -3.94 -27.48
CA ASP A 198 13.70 -3.86 -28.86
C ASP A 198 13.91 -2.40 -29.27
N SER A 199 14.71 -2.21 -30.34
CA SER A 199 15.09 -0.89 -30.85
C SER A 199 13.89 -0.06 -31.31
N ASP A 200 12.88 -0.69 -31.92
CA ASP A 200 11.74 0.00 -32.49
C ASP A 200 10.84 0.56 -31.40
N MET A 201 10.59 -0.23 -30.34
CA MET A 201 9.85 0.23 -29.16
C MET A 201 10.57 1.40 -28.48
N MET A 202 11.88 1.29 -28.30
CA MET A 202 12.65 2.34 -27.64
C MET A 202 12.63 3.63 -28.46
N ALA A 203 12.84 3.53 -29.77
CA ALA A 203 12.78 4.67 -30.68
C ALA A 203 11.39 5.34 -30.71
N GLU A 204 10.31 4.56 -30.59
CA GLU A 204 8.95 5.10 -30.51
C GLU A 204 8.74 5.88 -29.22
N ILE A 205 9.12 5.31 -28.07
CA ILE A 205 8.98 5.99 -26.78
C ILE A 205 9.84 7.25 -26.71
N GLU A 206 11.05 7.22 -27.29
CA GLU A 206 11.92 8.41 -27.43
C GLU A 206 11.24 9.51 -28.24
N LYS A 207 10.62 9.17 -29.39
CA LYS A 207 9.85 10.14 -30.19
C LYS A 207 8.68 10.72 -29.42
N VAL A 208 7.94 9.90 -28.69
CA VAL A 208 6.84 10.40 -27.82
C VAL A 208 7.40 11.33 -26.74
N ARG A 209 8.47 10.94 -26.04
CA ARG A 209 9.16 11.78 -25.05
C ARG A 209 9.54 13.14 -25.62
N ASP A 210 10.21 13.16 -26.76
CA ASP A 210 10.70 14.38 -27.39
C ASP A 210 9.54 15.30 -27.83
N ALA A 211 8.45 14.70 -28.31
CA ALA A 211 7.26 15.42 -28.74
C ALA A 211 6.49 16.09 -27.59
N VAL A 212 6.41 15.43 -26.43
CA VAL A 212 5.62 15.94 -25.29
C VAL A 212 6.46 16.65 -24.24
N ASN A 213 7.78 16.43 -24.23
CA ASN A 213 8.74 17.02 -23.28
C ASN A 213 8.23 16.88 -21.84
N PRO A 214 8.15 15.67 -21.29
CA PRO A 214 7.49 15.39 -20.01
C PRO A 214 8.28 15.97 -18.83
N ALA A 215 7.58 16.35 -17.77
CA ALA A 215 8.18 16.71 -16.48
C ALA A 215 8.73 15.49 -15.76
N GLU A 216 8.08 14.32 -15.97
CA GLU A 216 8.47 13.04 -15.38
C GLU A 216 8.42 11.93 -16.43
N ILE A 217 9.46 11.10 -16.41
CA ILE A 217 9.51 9.82 -17.14
C ILE A 217 9.62 8.72 -16.11
N LEU A 218 8.51 8.03 -15.86
CA LEU A 218 8.41 7.01 -14.82
C LEU A 218 8.42 5.62 -15.44
N LEU A 219 9.43 4.83 -15.09
CA LEU A 219 9.48 3.42 -15.48
C LEU A 219 8.59 2.61 -14.56
N VAL A 220 7.67 1.86 -15.13
CA VAL A 220 6.82 0.90 -14.40
C VAL A 220 7.40 -0.48 -14.55
N ILE A 221 7.76 -1.11 -13.43
CA ILE A 221 8.32 -2.46 -13.37
C ILE A 221 7.47 -3.38 -12.49
N ASP A 222 7.47 -4.65 -12.82
CA ASP A 222 6.83 -5.71 -12.05
C ASP A 222 7.84 -6.29 -11.04
N ALA A 223 7.57 -6.16 -9.75
CA ALA A 223 8.46 -6.68 -8.70
C ALA A 223 8.71 -8.19 -8.82
N MET A 224 7.73 -8.94 -9.32
CA MET A 224 7.80 -10.40 -9.42
C MET A 224 8.77 -10.91 -10.48
N THR A 225 9.19 -10.06 -11.44
CA THR A 225 10.12 -10.44 -12.51
C THR A 225 11.60 -10.43 -12.07
N GLY A 226 11.89 -10.03 -10.83
CA GLY A 226 13.23 -10.15 -10.24
C GLY A 226 14.31 -9.40 -11.02
N GLN A 227 15.39 -10.11 -11.42
CA GLN A 227 16.51 -9.52 -12.15
C GLN A 227 16.14 -9.01 -13.54
N ASP A 228 15.13 -9.57 -14.20
CA ASP A 228 14.69 -9.07 -15.51
C ASP A 228 14.13 -7.64 -15.40
N ALA A 229 13.45 -7.32 -14.30
CA ALA A 229 13.02 -5.95 -14.01
C ALA A 229 14.22 -5.00 -13.89
N VAL A 230 15.29 -5.43 -13.26
CA VAL A 230 16.52 -4.63 -13.06
C VAL A 230 17.25 -4.41 -14.38
N ASN A 231 17.36 -5.46 -15.21
CA ASN A 231 17.95 -5.38 -16.54
C ASN A 231 17.16 -4.45 -17.46
N ALA A 232 15.84 -4.57 -17.43
CA ALA A 232 14.95 -3.68 -18.16
C ALA A 232 15.12 -2.23 -17.68
N ALA A 233 15.15 -2.01 -16.37
CA ALA A 233 15.31 -0.67 -15.81
C ALA A 233 16.61 0.02 -16.27
N LYS A 234 17.70 -0.73 -16.37
CA LYS A 234 18.96 -0.21 -16.90
C LYS A 234 18.82 0.24 -18.36
N ALA A 235 18.28 -0.63 -19.22
CA ALA A 235 18.15 -0.31 -20.64
C ALA A 235 17.20 0.88 -20.90
N PHE A 236 16.08 0.95 -20.18
CA PHE A 236 15.18 2.10 -20.26
C PHE A 236 15.84 3.38 -19.76
N ASN A 237 16.65 3.29 -18.70
CA ASN A 237 17.34 4.48 -18.18
C ASN A 237 18.41 5.00 -19.15
N ASP A 238 19.14 4.09 -19.80
CA ASP A 238 20.17 4.44 -20.77
C ASP A 238 19.59 5.16 -22.02
N ALA A 239 18.34 4.83 -22.41
CA ALA A 239 17.65 5.42 -23.56
C ALA A 239 16.82 6.65 -23.23
N LEU A 240 16.10 6.67 -22.10
CA LEU A 240 15.07 7.67 -21.83
C LEU A 240 15.45 8.71 -20.77
N GLU A 241 16.56 8.55 -20.07
CA GLU A 241 16.93 9.41 -18.92
C GLU A 241 15.79 9.49 -17.88
N LEU A 242 15.42 8.35 -17.33
CA LEU A 242 14.30 8.23 -16.38
C LEU A 242 14.41 9.26 -15.23
N THR A 243 13.27 9.73 -14.73
CA THR A 243 13.21 10.60 -13.54
C THR A 243 12.84 9.81 -12.28
N GLY A 244 12.28 8.62 -12.44
CA GLY A 244 11.91 7.75 -11.33
C GLY A 244 11.35 6.41 -11.78
N VAL A 245 11.09 5.56 -10.79
CA VAL A 245 10.58 4.20 -10.98
C VAL A 245 9.29 4.01 -10.17
N ILE A 246 8.35 3.26 -10.70
CA ILE A 246 7.18 2.75 -10.02
C ILE A 246 7.29 1.23 -9.99
N ILE A 247 7.19 0.64 -8.80
CA ILE A 247 7.20 -0.82 -8.63
C ILE A 247 5.77 -1.31 -8.43
N THR A 248 5.33 -2.24 -9.26
CA THR A 248 4.00 -2.86 -9.19
C THR A 248 4.05 -4.27 -8.62
N LYS A 249 2.90 -4.80 -8.25
CA LYS A 249 2.72 -6.18 -7.72
C LYS A 249 3.60 -6.52 -6.53
N LEU A 250 3.90 -5.51 -5.72
CA LEU A 250 4.77 -5.69 -4.56
C LEU A 250 4.13 -6.61 -3.50
N ASP A 251 2.80 -6.67 -3.45
CA ASP A 251 2.02 -7.57 -2.61
C ASP A 251 2.25 -9.06 -2.93
N GLY A 252 2.52 -9.39 -4.19
CA GLY A 252 2.88 -10.74 -4.66
C GLY A 252 4.37 -11.07 -4.55
N ASP A 253 5.23 -10.07 -4.37
CA ASP A 253 6.67 -10.26 -4.28
C ASP A 253 7.12 -10.60 -2.85
N THR A 254 7.40 -11.88 -2.63
CA THR A 254 7.93 -12.36 -1.34
C THR A 254 9.45 -12.21 -1.23
N ARG A 255 10.15 -11.91 -2.32
CA ARG A 255 11.63 -11.82 -2.42
C ARG A 255 12.15 -10.40 -2.25
N GLY A 256 11.61 -9.43 -3.00
CA GLY A 256 11.97 -8.02 -2.91
C GLY A 256 13.24 -7.60 -3.66
N GLY A 257 13.82 -8.49 -4.46
CA GLY A 257 15.11 -8.25 -5.11
C GLY A 257 15.11 -7.07 -6.08
N ALA A 258 14.02 -6.88 -6.83
CA ALA A 258 13.87 -5.76 -7.75
C ALA A 258 13.90 -4.41 -7.01
N ALA A 259 13.15 -4.28 -5.91
CA ALA A 259 13.11 -3.05 -5.12
C ALA A 259 14.48 -2.65 -4.53
N LEU A 260 15.27 -3.64 -4.12
CA LEU A 260 16.61 -3.42 -3.58
C LEU A 260 17.66 -3.13 -4.65
N SER A 261 17.45 -3.59 -5.89
CA SER A 261 18.47 -3.51 -6.95
C SER A 261 18.27 -2.35 -7.93
N VAL A 262 17.02 -1.99 -8.23
CA VAL A 262 16.70 -1.07 -9.33
C VAL A 262 17.34 0.31 -9.17
N ARG A 263 17.32 0.85 -7.95
CA ARG A 263 17.89 2.16 -7.68
C ARG A 263 19.42 2.18 -7.83
N GLU A 264 20.08 1.16 -7.29
CA GLU A 264 21.55 1.06 -7.39
C GLU A 264 22.02 0.91 -8.83
N VAL A 265 21.23 0.24 -9.68
CA VAL A 265 21.57 0.01 -11.08
C VAL A 265 21.24 1.22 -11.97
N THR A 266 20.12 1.91 -11.70
CA THR A 266 19.69 3.05 -12.52
C THR A 266 20.14 4.40 -11.99
N GLY A 267 20.46 4.49 -10.71
CA GLY A 267 20.66 5.77 -10.01
C GLY A 267 19.38 6.57 -9.79
N LYS A 268 18.20 6.04 -10.21
CA LYS A 268 16.92 6.76 -10.16
C LYS A 268 16.09 6.35 -8.95
N PRO A 269 15.36 7.30 -8.32
CA PRO A 269 14.58 7.00 -7.13
C PRO A 269 13.34 6.17 -7.47
N ILE A 270 12.93 5.30 -6.55
CA ILE A 270 11.61 4.70 -6.56
C ILE A 270 10.65 5.75 -5.96
N LYS A 271 9.63 6.15 -6.73
CA LYS A 271 8.67 7.19 -6.31
C LYS A 271 7.40 6.61 -5.74
N PHE A 272 6.89 5.52 -6.35
CA PHE A 272 5.65 4.87 -5.95
C PHE A 272 5.78 3.35 -5.96
N CYS A 273 4.89 2.72 -5.19
CA CYS A 273 4.66 1.28 -5.27
C CYS A 273 3.16 0.95 -5.34
N GLY A 274 2.84 -0.11 -6.10
CA GLY A 274 1.51 -0.70 -6.17
C GLY A 274 1.49 -1.98 -5.33
N ASN A 275 0.63 -1.99 -4.30
CA ASN A 275 0.56 -3.03 -3.27
C ASN A 275 -0.74 -3.85 -3.36
N GLY A 276 -1.35 -3.96 -4.54
CA GLY A 276 -2.58 -4.72 -4.73
C GLY A 276 -3.31 -4.39 -6.02
N GLU A 277 -4.43 -5.08 -6.25
CA GLU A 277 -5.23 -4.96 -7.47
C GLU A 277 -6.23 -3.80 -7.46
N LYS A 278 -6.63 -3.32 -6.29
CA LYS A 278 -7.60 -2.22 -6.19
C LYS A 278 -7.02 -0.93 -6.78
N LEU A 279 -7.86 -0.13 -7.40
CA LEU A 279 -7.44 1.14 -8.01
C LEU A 279 -6.96 2.19 -6.98
N THR A 280 -7.19 1.94 -5.70
CA THR A 280 -6.67 2.73 -4.57
C THR A 280 -5.31 2.25 -4.06
N ASP A 281 -4.83 1.07 -4.50
CA ASP A 281 -3.63 0.44 -3.98
C ASP A 281 -2.38 1.00 -4.67
N ILE A 282 -2.09 2.26 -4.40
CA ILE A 282 -0.86 2.96 -4.75
C ILE A 282 -0.42 3.78 -3.54
N GLU A 283 0.86 3.73 -3.23
CA GLU A 283 1.44 4.54 -2.16
C GLU A 283 2.81 5.10 -2.57
N PRO A 284 3.22 6.26 -2.04
CA PRO A 284 4.60 6.74 -2.18
C PRO A 284 5.57 5.72 -1.59
N PHE A 285 6.73 5.59 -2.21
CA PHE A 285 7.75 4.68 -1.74
C PHE A 285 8.55 5.33 -0.60
N TYR A 286 8.47 4.76 0.59
CA TYR A 286 9.22 5.20 1.77
C TYR A 286 10.32 4.19 2.10
N PRO A 287 11.61 4.49 1.82
CA PRO A 287 12.73 3.58 2.06
C PRO A 287 12.83 3.06 3.50
N ASP A 288 12.59 3.90 4.47
CA ASP A 288 12.61 3.57 5.91
C ASP A 288 11.53 2.56 6.29
N ARG A 289 10.31 2.73 5.78
CA ARG A 289 9.20 1.79 6.01
C ARG A 289 9.46 0.46 5.32
N MET A 290 10.01 0.48 4.10
CA MET A 290 10.36 -0.74 3.37
C MET A 290 11.48 -1.50 4.05
N ALA A 291 12.52 -0.81 4.56
CA ALA A 291 13.57 -1.42 5.37
C ALA A 291 13.00 -2.08 6.63
N SER A 292 12.11 -1.40 7.34
CA SER A 292 11.42 -1.95 8.52
C SER A 292 10.58 -3.19 8.19
N ARG A 293 9.87 -3.20 7.06
CA ARG A 293 9.13 -4.39 6.57
C ARG A 293 10.07 -5.55 6.26
N ILE A 294 11.18 -5.29 5.56
CA ILE A 294 12.20 -6.29 5.21
C ILE A 294 12.85 -6.90 6.47
N LEU A 295 13.06 -6.11 7.52
CA LEU A 295 13.58 -6.59 8.79
C LEU A 295 12.51 -7.24 9.68
N GLY A 296 11.25 -7.25 9.25
CA GLY A 296 10.13 -7.79 10.01
C GLY A 296 9.80 -7.00 11.27
N MET A 297 10.19 -5.72 11.31
CA MET A 297 9.90 -4.81 12.42
C MET A 297 8.51 -4.16 12.31
N GLY A 298 7.78 -4.49 11.25
CA GLY A 298 6.46 -3.91 10.93
C GLY A 298 6.55 -2.51 10.33
N ASP A 299 5.40 -1.99 9.94
CA ASP A 299 5.26 -0.65 9.38
C ASP A 299 4.19 0.13 10.16
N VAL A 300 4.58 0.58 11.34
CA VAL A 300 3.69 1.30 12.27
C VAL A 300 3.22 2.64 11.67
N MET A 301 4.08 3.32 10.89
CA MET A 301 3.72 4.63 10.31
C MET A 301 2.65 4.49 9.23
N THR A 302 2.79 3.54 8.30
CA THR A 302 1.75 3.26 7.31
C THR A 302 0.44 2.83 7.98
N LEU A 303 0.51 2.07 9.08
CA LEU A 303 -0.67 1.69 9.86
C LEU A 303 -1.37 2.92 10.43
N ILE A 304 -0.63 3.85 11.03
CA ILE A 304 -1.17 5.10 11.59
C ILE A 304 -1.80 5.96 10.48
N GLU A 305 -1.13 6.12 9.34
CA GLU A 305 -1.64 6.91 8.21
C GLU A 305 -2.93 6.30 7.64
N LYS A 306 -2.97 5.00 7.39
CA LYS A 306 -4.18 4.31 6.93
C LYS A 306 -5.31 4.39 7.96
N ALA A 307 -4.98 4.31 9.23
CA ALA A 307 -5.96 4.53 10.28
C ALA A 307 -6.47 5.98 10.27
N GLN A 308 -5.60 6.97 10.13
CA GLN A 308 -5.99 8.38 10.05
C GLN A 308 -6.83 8.70 8.80
N GLU A 309 -6.52 8.12 7.65
CA GLU A 309 -7.33 8.26 6.43
C GLU A 309 -8.73 7.64 6.58
N SER A 310 -8.84 6.55 7.34
CA SER A 310 -10.11 5.85 7.59
C SER A 310 -10.94 6.55 8.67
N PHE A 311 -10.30 7.30 9.57
CA PHE A 311 -10.95 8.02 10.64
C PHE A 311 -11.22 9.47 10.21
N ASP A 312 -12.49 9.74 9.91
CA ASP A 312 -12.98 11.12 9.86
C ASP A 312 -12.96 11.68 11.29
N ALA A 313 -11.93 12.49 11.58
CA ALA A 313 -11.71 13.04 12.93
C ALA A 313 -12.93 13.79 13.48
N LYS A 314 -13.73 14.45 12.60
CA LYS A 314 -14.98 15.11 12.98
C LYS A 314 -16.03 14.10 13.42
N LYS A 315 -16.19 13.01 12.69
CA LYS A 315 -17.13 11.93 13.05
C LYS A 315 -16.72 11.21 14.33
N ALA A 316 -15.41 11.01 14.54
CA ALA A 316 -14.90 10.44 15.79
C ALA A 316 -15.18 11.35 17.00
N GLU A 317 -15.02 12.67 16.84
CA GLU A 317 -15.32 13.65 17.89
C GLU A 317 -16.83 13.73 18.18
N GLU A 318 -17.69 13.74 17.16
CA GLU A 318 -19.14 13.67 17.29
C GLU A 318 -19.59 12.38 17.99
N LEU A 319 -19.00 11.24 17.61
CA LEU A 319 -19.27 9.96 18.24
C LEU A 319 -18.85 9.96 19.72
N ALA A 320 -17.69 10.52 20.04
CA ALA A 320 -17.22 10.67 21.41
C ALA A 320 -18.15 11.58 22.26
N LYS A 321 -18.69 12.65 21.67
CA LYS A 321 -19.72 13.49 22.29
C LYS A 321 -21.00 12.70 22.53
N LYS A 322 -21.53 11.99 21.53
CA LYS A 322 -22.73 11.16 21.65
C LYS A 322 -22.59 10.05 22.71
N ILE A 323 -21.41 9.45 22.84
CA ILE A 323 -21.13 8.44 23.88
C ILE A 323 -21.19 9.08 25.29
N LYS A 324 -20.60 10.28 25.46
CA LYS A 324 -20.64 11.01 26.74
C LYS A 324 -22.05 11.44 27.12
N THR A 325 -22.87 11.85 26.16
CA THR A 325 -24.28 12.26 26.39
C THR A 325 -25.25 11.09 26.46
N ASN A 326 -24.78 9.84 26.34
CA ASN A 326 -25.59 8.61 26.31
C ASN A 326 -26.56 8.54 25.11
N GLU A 327 -26.21 9.20 24.01
CA GLU A 327 -27.02 9.31 22.78
C GLU A 327 -26.54 8.32 21.68
N PHE A 328 -25.73 7.34 22.02
CA PHE A 328 -25.27 6.30 21.09
C PHE A 328 -26.44 5.41 20.66
N THR A 329 -26.73 5.38 19.36
CA THR A 329 -27.90 4.72 18.76
C THR A 329 -27.52 3.49 17.94
N LEU A 330 -28.52 2.69 17.53
CA LEU A 330 -28.30 1.59 16.56
C LEU A 330 -27.91 2.10 15.17
N GLU A 331 -28.24 3.34 14.81
CA GLU A 331 -27.76 4.00 13.60
C GLU A 331 -26.23 4.22 13.65
N ASP A 332 -25.74 4.75 14.77
CA ASP A 332 -24.31 4.94 14.99
C ASP A 332 -23.56 3.59 15.01
N PHE A 333 -24.18 2.56 15.60
CA PHE A 333 -23.64 1.20 15.60
C PHE A 333 -23.59 0.59 14.20
N MET A 334 -24.61 0.82 13.36
CA MET A 334 -24.63 0.43 11.96
C MET A 334 -23.49 1.08 11.17
N GLN A 335 -23.30 2.38 11.31
CA GLN A 335 -22.24 3.11 10.64
C GLN A 335 -20.84 2.57 11.03
N GLN A 336 -20.64 2.23 12.30
CA GLN A 336 -19.40 1.59 12.74
C GLN A 336 -19.18 0.21 12.07
N MET A 337 -20.25 -0.60 11.97
CA MET A 337 -20.16 -1.91 11.31
C MET A 337 -19.87 -1.78 9.81
N GLU A 338 -20.46 -0.79 9.12
CA GLU A 338 -20.17 -0.49 7.71
C GLU A 338 -18.72 -0.02 7.52
N GLN A 339 -18.19 0.82 8.42
CA GLN A 339 -16.80 1.22 8.40
C GLN A 339 -15.86 0.02 8.59
N MET A 340 -16.15 -0.85 9.56
CA MET A 340 -15.37 -2.08 9.78
C MET A 340 -15.38 -3.03 8.58
N GLN A 341 -16.49 -3.12 7.85
CA GLN A 341 -16.59 -3.93 6.64
C GLN A 341 -15.71 -3.40 5.50
N ASN A 342 -15.55 -2.07 5.42
CA ASN A 342 -14.75 -1.40 4.40
C ASN A 342 -13.25 -1.33 4.75
N MET A 343 -12.89 -1.62 6.00
CA MET A 343 -11.50 -1.68 6.45
C MET A 343 -10.90 -3.05 6.15
N ASP A 344 -9.79 -3.08 5.47
CA ASP A 344 -9.00 -4.30 5.29
C ASP A 344 -8.21 -4.61 6.59
N MET A 345 -8.94 -5.19 7.56
CA MET A 345 -8.38 -5.57 8.86
C MET A 345 -7.25 -6.59 8.76
N GLY A 346 -7.25 -7.43 7.71
CA GLY A 346 -6.19 -8.41 7.47
C GLY A 346 -4.86 -7.73 7.16
N SER A 347 -4.87 -6.73 6.28
CA SER A 347 -3.67 -5.95 5.96
C SER A 347 -3.23 -5.07 7.13
N MET A 348 -4.15 -4.54 7.93
CA MET A 348 -3.80 -3.76 9.13
C MET A 348 -3.14 -4.60 10.23
N LEU A 349 -3.65 -5.81 10.50
CA LEU A 349 -3.04 -6.71 11.51
C LEU A 349 -1.63 -7.16 11.11
N SER A 350 -1.39 -7.35 9.81
CA SER A 350 -0.09 -7.76 9.30
C SER A 350 1.02 -6.70 9.44
N MET A 351 0.64 -5.45 9.67
CA MET A 351 1.58 -4.33 9.87
C MET A 351 2.01 -4.15 11.33
N VAL A 352 1.37 -4.86 12.29
CA VAL A 352 1.70 -4.75 13.72
C VAL A 352 2.93 -5.60 14.05
N PRO A 353 4.01 -5.02 14.62
CA PRO A 353 5.21 -5.75 14.97
C PRO A 353 4.94 -6.88 15.97
N GLY A 354 5.44 -8.09 15.67
CA GLY A 354 5.31 -9.25 16.55
C GLY A 354 3.98 -10.00 16.53
N MET A 355 3.03 -9.59 15.68
CA MET A 355 1.82 -10.35 15.39
C MET A 355 2.03 -11.20 14.14
N ASP A 356 2.43 -12.45 14.32
CA ASP A 356 2.38 -13.44 13.24
C ASP A 356 0.92 -13.74 12.90
N ALA A 357 0.53 -13.55 11.65
CA ALA A 357 -0.79 -13.92 11.14
C ALA A 357 -1.13 -15.41 11.38
N GLY A 358 -0.10 -16.25 11.52
CA GLY A 358 -0.24 -17.67 11.87
C GLY A 358 -0.53 -17.96 13.36
N LYS A 359 -0.28 -17.01 14.28
CA LYS A 359 -0.57 -17.17 15.72
C LYS A 359 -1.94 -16.64 16.14
N LEU A 360 -2.55 -15.80 15.34
CA LEU A 360 -3.94 -15.39 15.47
C LEU A 360 -4.82 -16.44 14.79
N GLY A 361 -4.79 -17.67 15.28
CA GLY A 361 -5.66 -18.75 14.82
C GLY A 361 -7.09 -18.21 14.69
N ASN A 362 -7.61 -18.15 13.46
CA ASN A 362 -9.01 -17.93 13.12
C ASN A 362 -9.71 -16.70 13.75
N VAL A 363 -9.10 -15.51 13.78
CA VAL A 363 -9.90 -14.29 13.79
C VAL A 363 -10.35 -14.01 12.35
N GLN A 364 -11.09 -14.96 11.78
CA GLN A 364 -11.94 -14.65 10.63
C GLN A 364 -13.08 -13.78 11.17
N ILE A 365 -13.04 -12.50 10.87
CA ILE A 365 -14.21 -11.65 10.98
C ILE A 365 -15.24 -12.32 10.08
N ASP A 366 -16.27 -12.93 10.68
CA ASP A 366 -17.31 -13.61 9.90
C ASP A 366 -18.10 -12.53 9.15
N GLU A 367 -17.66 -12.24 7.91
CA GLU A 367 -18.35 -11.28 7.04
C GLU A 367 -19.85 -11.59 6.91
N LYS A 368 -20.23 -12.87 7.03
CA LYS A 368 -21.63 -13.28 7.02
C LYS A 368 -22.35 -12.76 8.24
N GLN A 369 -21.69 -12.73 9.40
CA GLN A 369 -22.25 -12.22 10.64
C GLN A 369 -22.45 -10.71 10.57
N ILE A 370 -21.47 -9.96 10.02
CA ILE A 370 -21.60 -8.51 9.81
C ILE A 370 -22.74 -8.20 8.84
N LYS A 371 -22.82 -8.92 7.71
CA LYS A 371 -23.92 -8.76 6.74
C LYS A 371 -25.29 -9.03 7.35
N LYS A 372 -25.42 -10.05 8.19
CA LYS A 372 -26.65 -10.35 8.93
C LYS A 372 -27.01 -9.23 9.90
N THR A 373 -26.05 -8.74 10.68
CA THR A 373 -26.23 -7.63 11.63
C THR A 373 -26.73 -6.37 10.90
N LEU A 374 -26.10 -6.01 9.80
CA LEU A 374 -26.50 -4.87 8.97
C LEU A 374 -27.91 -5.06 8.39
N ALA A 375 -28.27 -6.25 7.91
CA ALA A 375 -29.58 -6.55 7.39
C ALA A 375 -30.68 -6.39 8.45
N ILE A 376 -30.43 -6.84 9.68
CA ILE A 376 -31.36 -6.68 10.81
C ILE A 376 -31.58 -5.20 11.11
N ILE A 377 -30.49 -4.39 11.21
CA ILE A 377 -30.62 -2.95 11.53
C ILE A 377 -31.29 -2.18 10.38
N LYS A 378 -30.96 -2.52 9.12
CA LYS A 378 -31.58 -1.90 7.94
C LYS A 378 -33.10 -2.22 7.83
N SER A 379 -33.55 -3.33 8.38
CA SER A 379 -34.99 -3.67 8.48
C SER A 379 -35.74 -2.89 9.56
N MET A 380 -35.06 -2.13 10.41
CA MET A 380 -35.67 -1.28 11.41
C MET A 380 -36.04 0.07 10.82
N THR A 381 -37.11 0.70 11.31
CA THR A 381 -37.44 2.08 10.98
C THR A 381 -36.43 3.06 11.63
N PRO A 382 -36.25 4.29 11.10
CA PRO A 382 -35.37 5.28 11.72
C PRO A 382 -35.68 5.56 13.20
N LYS A 383 -36.99 5.55 13.56
CA LYS A 383 -37.43 5.72 14.98
C LYS A 383 -36.99 4.55 15.86
N GLU A 384 -37.01 3.33 15.34
CA GLU A 384 -36.59 2.14 16.09
C GLU A 384 -35.06 2.06 16.24
N ARG A 385 -34.31 2.53 15.25
CA ARG A 385 -32.85 2.65 15.33
C ARG A 385 -32.42 3.70 16.34
N ALA A 386 -33.15 4.83 16.43
CA ALA A 386 -32.88 5.87 17.39
C ALA A 386 -33.24 5.47 18.82
N LYS A 387 -34.36 4.71 19.00
CA LYS A 387 -34.90 4.31 20.31
C LYS A 387 -35.16 2.80 20.35
N PRO A 388 -34.14 1.98 20.65
CA PRO A 388 -34.29 0.52 20.69
C PRO A 388 -35.32 0.01 21.72
N GLU A 389 -35.65 0.82 22.72
CA GLU A 389 -36.63 0.53 23.74
C GLU A 389 -38.06 0.34 23.17
N LEU A 390 -38.31 0.87 21.96
CA LEU A 390 -39.59 0.70 21.26
C LEU A 390 -39.79 -0.73 20.69
N LEU A 391 -38.74 -1.59 20.68
CA LEU A 391 -38.73 -2.89 20.06
C LEU A 391 -39.45 -3.97 20.91
N ASN A 392 -40.77 -3.99 20.83
CA ASN A 392 -41.61 -5.03 21.43
C ASN A 392 -41.58 -6.34 20.61
N ALA A 393 -42.21 -7.40 21.13
CA ALA A 393 -42.21 -8.73 20.50
C ALA A 393 -42.75 -8.73 19.05
N SER A 394 -43.78 -7.95 18.75
CA SER A 394 -44.37 -7.83 17.40
C SER A 394 -43.38 -7.19 16.42
N ARG A 395 -42.72 -6.10 16.81
CA ARG A 395 -41.73 -5.41 15.99
C ARG A 395 -40.51 -6.29 15.74
N ARG A 396 -40.01 -7.00 16.75
CA ARG A 396 -38.90 -7.98 16.58
C ARG A 396 -39.22 -9.08 15.58
N ARG A 397 -40.47 -9.60 15.56
CA ARG A 397 -40.89 -10.57 14.54
C ARG A 397 -40.93 -9.98 13.14
N ARG A 398 -41.44 -8.74 12.99
CA ARG A 398 -41.43 -8.02 11.70
C ARG A 398 -40.03 -7.81 11.19
N ILE A 399 -39.10 -7.34 12.04
CA ILE A 399 -37.70 -7.10 11.71
C ILE A 399 -37.00 -8.41 11.33
N ALA A 400 -37.24 -9.47 12.08
CA ALA A 400 -36.73 -10.81 11.78
C ALA A 400 -37.17 -11.28 10.38
N ALA A 401 -38.46 -11.19 10.08
CA ALA A 401 -39.02 -11.56 8.78
C ALA A 401 -38.44 -10.68 7.64
N GLY A 402 -38.40 -9.36 7.84
CA GLY A 402 -37.90 -8.41 6.84
C GLY A 402 -36.38 -8.52 6.55
N SER A 403 -35.59 -8.99 7.50
CA SER A 403 -34.15 -9.20 7.36
C SER A 403 -33.76 -10.60 6.94
N GLY A 404 -34.70 -11.53 6.85
CA GLY A 404 -34.41 -12.95 6.59
C GLY A 404 -33.67 -13.66 7.74
N ASN A 405 -33.79 -13.15 8.96
CA ASN A 405 -33.12 -13.65 10.17
C ASN A 405 -34.13 -14.13 11.21
N SER A 406 -33.66 -14.85 12.22
CA SER A 406 -34.51 -15.33 13.32
C SER A 406 -34.72 -14.22 14.39
N VAL A 407 -35.83 -14.36 15.16
CA VAL A 407 -36.06 -13.47 16.31
C VAL A 407 -34.98 -13.62 17.36
N GLN A 408 -34.33 -14.77 17.45
CA GLN A 408 -33.19 -15.00 18.34
C GLN A 408 -31.98 -14.16 17.92
N GLU A 409 -31.68 -14.05 16.62
CA GLU A 409 -30.59 -13.22 16.09
C GLU A 409 -30.87 -11.72 16.34
N VAL A 410 -32.12 -11.28 16.19
CA VAL A 410 -32.51 -9.91 16.56
C VAL A 410 -32.28 -9.63 18.06
N ASN A 411 -32.67 -10.56 18.93
CA ASN A 411 -32.44 -10.41 20.37
C ASN A 411 -30.94 -10.43 20.72
N ARG A 412 -30.15 -11.28 20.06
CA ARG A 412 -28.71 -11.35 20.24
C ARG A 412 -28.05 -10.03 19.87
N LEU A 413 -28.44 -9.42 18.75
CA LEU A 413 -27.94 -8.12 18.32
C LEU A 413 -28.26 -7.04 19.35
N LEU A 414 -29.50 -6.98 19.85
CA LEU A 414 -29.89 -5.97 20.86
C LEU A 414 -29.08 -6.12 22.15
N ASN A 415 -28.84 -7.35 22.61
CA ASN A 415 -28.00 -7.61 23.78
C ASN A 415 -26.54 -7.21 23.56
N GLN A 416 -26.00 -7.47 22.36
CA GLN A 416 -24.65 -7.02 21.98
C GLN A 416 -24.54 -5.51 21.95
N PHE A 417 -25.52 -4.82 21.37
CA PHE A 417 -25.59 -3.37 21.35
C PHE A 417 -25.61 -2.76 22.76
N GLU A 418 -26.45 -3.30 23.65
CA GLU A 418 -26.53 -2.83 25.05
C GLU A 418 -25.20 -3.05 25.79
N SER A 419 -24.57 -4.21 25.57
CA SER A 419 -23.26 -4.52 26.17
C SER A 419 -22.17 -3.57 25.69
N SER A 420 -22.14 -3.27 24.38
CA SER A 420 -21.24 -2.30 23.78
C SER A 420 -21.47 -0.90 24.35
N ARG A 421 -22.73 -0.46 24.49
CA ARG A 421 -23.09 0.82 25.07
C ARG A 421 -22.62 0.97 26.52
N LYS A 422 -22.78 -0.07 27.33
CA LYS A 422 -22.30 -0.12 28.73
C LYS A 422 -20.79 -0.03 28.81
N LEU A 423 -20.07 -0.77 27.98
CA LEU A 423 -18.60 -0.76 27.93
C LEU A 423 -18.05 0.61 27.53
N MET A 424 -18.62 1.21 26.49
CA MET A 424 -18.24 2.55 26.02
C MET A 424 -18.46 3.61 27.11
N LYS A 425 -19.54 3.51 27.87
CA LYS A 425 -19.83 4.39 29.00
C LYS A 425 -18.79 4.23 30.14
N GLN A 426 -18.34 3.00 30.40
CA GLN A 426 -17.31 2.74 31.40
C GLN A 426 -15.94 3.30 30.96
N LEU A 427 -15.59 3.18 29.67
CA LEU A 427 -14.38 3.75 29.09
C LEU A 427 -14.36 5.27 29.16
N SER A 428 -15.49 5.91 28.83
CA SER A 428 -15.61 7.38 28.85
C SER A 428 -15.62 7.99 30.26
N SER A 429 -15.97 7.21 31.30
CA SER A 429 -16.04 7.66 32.70
C SER A 429 -14.70 7.55 33.45
N GLY A 430 -13.60 7.09 32.81
CA GLY A 430 -12.28 7.05 33.41
C GLY A 430 -12.10 6.08 34.59
N LYS A 431 -13.10 5.24 34.89
CA LYS A 431 -13.04 4.26 35.99
C LYS A 431 -12.45 2.92 35.55
N PHE A 432 -11.23 2.91 35.01
CA PHE A 432 -10.48 1.68 34.85
C PHE A 432 -9.54 1.43 36.04
N GLY A 433 -10.04 0.65 37.02
CA GLY A 433 -9.23 0.10 38.09
C GLY A 433 -8.28 -0.97 37.55
N LYS A 434 -7.02 -0.94 38.00
CA LYS A 434 -5.97 -1.94 37.80
C LYS A 434 -6.46 -3.33 38.23
N LYS A 435 -6.79 -4.21 37.31
CA LYS A 435 -6.89 -5.68 37.32
C LYS A 435 -8.16 -6.16 36.57
N GLY A 436 -7.97 -6.62 35.35
CA GLY A 436 -9.00 -7.36 34.61
C GLY A 436 -8.51 -7.73 33.21
N LYS A 437 -8.42 -9.02 32.89
CA LYS A 437 -8.19 -9.49 31.53
C LYS A 437 -9.28 -8.91 30.61
N MET A 438 -8.89 -8.07 29.65
CA MET A 438 -9.80 -7.56 28.61
C MET A 438 -10.37 -8.74 27.81
N ARG A 439 -11.64 -9.06 28.00
CA ARG A 439 -12.42 -9.78 27.01
C ARG A 439 -13.07 -8.72 26.14
N PHE A 440 -12.64 -8.64 24.91
CA PHE A 440 -13.32 -7.83 23.90
C PHE A 440 -14.77 -8.35 23.73
N PRO A 441 -15.79 -7.46 23.67
CA PRO A 441 -17.19 -7.88 23.55
C PRO A 441 -17.54 -8.43 22.18
N PHE A 442 -16.61 -8.44 21.25
CA PHE A 442 -16.71 -9.12 19.96
C PHE A 442 -16.10 -10.52 20.11
N GLY A 443 -16.82 -11.40 20.82
CA GLY A 443 -16.53 -12.83 20.80
C GLY A 443 -16.99 -13.40 19.45
N PHE A 444 -16.06 -13.57 18.54
CA PHE A 444 -16.19 -14.46 17.41
C PHE A 444 -15.53 -15.78 17.77
#